data_3f4252806384a7dacb4ae1c475301e99
#
_entry.id   3f4252806384a7dacb4ae1c475301e99
#
_cell.length_a   1.000
_cell.length_b   1.000
_cell.length_c   1.000
_cell.angle_alpha   90.00
_cell.angle_beta   90.00
_cell.angle_gamma   90.00
#
_symmetry.space_group_name_H-M   'P 1'
#
loop_
_entity.id
_entity.type
_entity.pdbx_description
1 polymer ?
#
loop_
_entity_poly.entity_id
_entity_poly.type
_entity_poly.pdbx_seq_one_letter_code
_entity_poly.pdbx_strand_id
1 'polypeptide(L)'
;MNDDGSAGSTPSDAGFGMIEIVISMFLLGLLAIAFLPLLMTSMKTTVINSSIATATQLVNQQMDQARAAGATCALISTFGATAVMAGPPDERGMSYQPSRAVGPCPPSYPGTVTVKVSVSVVGATFAPVRATTLILLKTP
;
A
#
# COMPACT_ATOMS: atom_id res chain seq x y z
N MET A 1 -28.30 -7.53 80.08
CA MET A 1 -28.22 -8.62 79.13
C MET A 1 -28.82 -8.11 77.82
N ASN A 2 -28.03 -7.53 76.95
CA ASN A 2 -28.48 -6.99 75.66
C ASN A 2 -27.85 -7.84 74.60
N ASP A 3 -28.69 -8.63 73.91
CA ASP A 3 -28.31 -9.34 72.67
C ASP A 3 -28.47 -8.41 71.50
N ASP A 4 -27.36 -7.88 71.01
CA ASP A 4 -27.32 -7.17 69.78
C ASP A 4 -27.23 -8.18 68.63
N GLY A 5 -28.40 -8.48 68.05
CA GLY A 5 -28.49 -9.27 66.83
C GLY A 5 -27.95 -8.51 65.66
N SER A 6 -26.68 -8.80 65.29
CA SER A 6 -26.08 -8.35 64.02
C SER A 6 -26.80 -9.03 62.85
N ALA A 7 -27.67 -8.28 62.15
CA ALA A 7 -28.28 -8.69 60.92
C ALA A 7 -27.20 -8.61 59.79
N GLY A 8 -26.64 -9.78 59.50
CA GLY A 8 -25.78 -9.91 58.29
C GLY A 8 -26.59 -9.62 57.02
N SER A 9 -26.30 -8.52 56.40
CA SER A 9 -26.78 -8.23 55.06
C SER A 9 -26.15 -9.22 54.08
N THR A 10 -26.91 -10.21 53.66
CA THR A 10 -26.56 -11.06 52.52
C THR A 10 -26.47 -10.18 51.27
N PRO A 11 -25.36 -10.22 50.49
CA PRO A 11 -25.34 -9.55 49.22
C PRO A 11 -26.44 -10.16 48.34
N SER A 12 -27.35 -9.34 47.87
CA SER A 12 -28.36 -9.76 46.90
C SER A 12 -27.65 -10.13 45.62
N ASP A 13 -27.56 -11.43 45.29
CA ASP A 13 -27.27 -11.91 43.96
C ASP A 13 -28.40 -11.45 43.03
N ALA A 14 -28.27 -10.22 42.53
CA ALA A 14 -29.13 -9.71 41.46
C ALA A 14 -28.76 -10.44 40.17
N GLY A 15 -29.43 -11.55 39.92
CA GLY A 15 -29.33 -12.25 38.65
C GLY A 15 -29.72 -11.31 37.50
N PHE A 16 -28.96 -11.36 36.40
CA PHE A 16 -29.25 -10.60 35.18
C PHE A 16 -30.71 -10.81 34.75
N GLY A 17 -31.44 -9.73 34.61
CA GLY A 17 -32.83 -9.79 34.16
C GLY A 17 -32.92 -10.23 32.72
N MET A 18 -33.93 -11.03 32.37
CA MET A 18 -34.14 -11.52 30.98
C MET A 18 -34.19 -10.36 29.97
N ILE A 19 -34.73 -9.21 30.34
CA ILE A 19 -34.80 -8.01 29.51
C ILE A 19 -33.41 -7.42 29.25
N GLU A 20 -32.52 -7.48 30.20
CA GLU A 20 -31.15 -6.96 30.10
C GLU A 20 -30.33 -7.77 29.07
N ILE A 21 -30.53 -9.09 29.04
CA ILE A 21 -29.92 -9.97 28.04
C ILE A 21 -30.44 -9.61 26.63
N VAL A 22 -31.75 -9.41 26.48
CA VAL A 22 -32.36 -9.06 25.18
C VAL A 22 -31.84 -7.70 24.67
N ILE A 23 -31.80 -6.70 25.54
CA ILE A 23 -31.28 -5.36 25.21
C ILE A 23 -29.81 -5.44 24.86
N SER A 24 -29.00 -6.19 25.61
CA SER A 24 -27.56 -6.36 25.31
C SER A 24 -27.33 -7.05 23.98
N MET A 25 -28.07 -8.10 23.64
CA MET A 25 -27.98 -8.76 22.32
C MET A 25 -28.41 -7.83 21.20
N PHE A 26 -29.45 -7.02 21.40
CA PHE A 26 -29.88 -6.04 20.41
C PHE A 26 -28.81 -4.96 20.15
N LEU A 27 -28.25 -4.40 21.23
CA LEU A 27 -27.17 -3.40 21.11
C LEU A 27 -25.91 -4.00 20.46
N LEU A 28 -25.54 -5.23 20.83
CA LEU A 28 -24.41 -5.94 20.20
C LEU A 28 -24.65 -6.16 18.71
N GLY A 29 -25.87 -6.53 18.32
CA GLY A 29 -26.25 -6.68 16.92
C GLY A 29 -26.14 -5.36 16.13
N LEU A 30 -26.61 -4.25 16.69
CA LEU A 30 -26.45 -2.92 16.09
C LEU A 30 -25.00 -2.52 15.92
N LEU A 31 -24.16 -2.77 16.93
CA LEU A 31 -22.73 -2.51 16.86
C LEU A 31 -22.07 -3.36 15.77
N ALA A 32 -22.38 -4.64 15.68
CA ALA A 32 -21.83 -5.53 14.65
C ALA A 32 -22.13 -5.01 13.24
N ILE A 33 -23.38 -4.60 12.96
CA ILE A 33 -23.78 -4.04 11.67
C ILE A 33 -23.03 -2.74 11.37
N ALA A 34 -22.83 -1.89 12.37
CA ALA A 34 -22.11 -0.61 12.20
C ALA A 34 -20.61 -0.81 11.91
N PHE A 35 -19.97 -1.81 12.50
CA PHE A 35 -18.54 -2.07 12.32
C PHE A 35 -18.18 -2.83 11.04
N LEU A 36 -19.12 -3.62 10.49
CA LEU A 36 -18.85 -4.43 9.29
C LEU A 36 -18.32 -3.61 8.07
N PRO A 37 -18.94 -2.48 7.70
CA PRO A 37 -18.46 -1.67 6.58
C PRO A 37 -17.05 -1.09 6.84
N LEU A 38 -16.76 -0.74 8.10
CA LEU A 38 -15.47 -0.18 8.48
C LEU A 38 -14.35 -1.22 8.31
N LEU A 39 -14.59 -2.47 8.73
CA LEU A 39 -13.64 -3.56 8.54
C LEU A 39 -13.37 -3.84 7.06
N MET A 40 -14.40 -3.87 6.22
CA MET A 40 -14.25 -4.07 4.78
C MET A 40 -13.42 -2.96 4.13
N THR A 41 -13.64 -1.71 4.52
CA THR A 41 -12.87 -0.56 4.01
C THR A 41 -11.41 -0.64 4.45
N SER A 42 -11.16 -1.00 5.71
CA SER A 42 -9.82 -1.17 6.26
C SER A 42 -9.01 -2.23 5.49
N MET A 43 -9.62 -3.39 5.20
CA MET A 43 -8.98 -4.45 4.42
C MET A 43 -8.61 -3.99 3.01
N LYS A 44 -9.52 -3.31 2.30
CA LYS A 44 -9.26 -2.77 0.96
C LYS A 44 -8.11 -1.77 0.97
N THR A 45 -8.09 -0.85 1.93
CA THR A 45 -7.02 0.14 2.07
C THR A 45 -5.66 -0.52 2.32
N THR A 46 -5.61 -1.56 3.15
CA THR A 46 -4.38 -2.31 3.41
C THR A 46 -3.83 -2.96 2.14
N VAL A 47 -4.68 -3.58 1.32
CA VAL A 47 -4.26 -4.19 0.04
C VAL A 47 -3.72 -3.14 -0.92
N ILE A 48 -4.40 -1.99 -1.07
CA ILE A 48 -3.94 -0.89 -1.93
C ILE A 48 -2.58 -0.37 -1.47
N ASN A 49 -2.42 -0.07 -0.18
CA ASN A 49 -1.16 0.45 0.37
C ASN A 49 -0.01 -0.54 0.18
N SER A 50 -0.24 -1.83 0.39
CA SER A 50 0.76 -2.87 0.14
C SER A 50 1.14 -2.96 -1.34
N SER A 51 0.18 -2.83 -2.27
CA SER A 51 0.45 -2.83 -3.70
C SER A 51 1.23 -1.58 -4.14
N ILE A 52 0.92 -0.40 -3.58
CA ILE A 52 1.68 0.83 -3.83
C ILE A 52 3.11 0.69 -3.29
N ALA A 53 3.31 0.11 -2.13
CA ALA A 53 4.65 -0.12 -1.57
C ALA A 53 5.50 -1.01 -2.48
N THR A 54 4.95 -2.13 -2.97
CA THR A 54 5.63 -3.02 -3.91
C THR A 54 5.94 -2.30 -5.24
N ALA A 55 4.98 -1.56 -5.79
CA ALA A 55 5.20 -0.77 -7.00
C ALA A 55 6.31 0.29 -6.80
N THR A 56 6.37 0.91 -5.63
CA THR A 56 7.44 1.88 -5.28
C THR A 56 8.81 1.23 -5.24
N GLN A 57 8.91 0.02 -4.67
CA GLN A 57 10.17 -0.73 -4.67
C GLN A 57 10.63 -1.05 -6.10
N LEU A 58 9.72 -1.46 -6.98
CA LEU A 58 10.02 -1.72 -8.38
C LEU A 58 10.44 -0.44 -9.12
N VAL A 59 9.80 0.70 -8.86
CA VAL A 59 10.24 2.00 -9.41
C VAL A 59 11.65 2.32 -8.98
N ASN A 60 11.99 2.16 -7.70
CA ASN A 60 13.35 2.41 -7.19
C ASN A 60 14.37 1.49 -7.84
N GLN A 61 14.06 0.19 -7.95
CA GLN A 61 14.93 -0.76 -8.65
C GLN A 61 15.18 -0.35 -10.11
N GLN A 62 14.15 0.10 -10.82
CA GLN A 62 14.30 0.59 -12.20
C GLN A 62 15.14 1.87 -12.28
N MET A 63 15.00 2.76 -11.29
CA MET A 63 15.82 3.97 -11.20
C MET A 63 17.29 3.65 -10.93
N ASP A 64 17.58 2.67 -10.09
CA ASP A 64 18.95 2.24 -9.83
C ASP A 64 19.56 1.57 -11.07
N GLN A 65 18.78 0.78 -11.81
CA GLN A 65 19.19 0.24 -13.10
C GLN A 65 19.48 1.36 -14.12
N ALA A 66 18.67 2.42 -14.15
CA ALA A 66 18.90 3.57 -15.04
C ALA A 66 20.24 4.26 -14.69
N ARG A 67 20.55 4.44 -13.41
CA ARG A 67 21.82 5.02 -12.96
C ARG A 67 23.01 4.11 -13.28
N ALA A 68 22.81 2.80 -13.17
CA ALA A 68 23.83 1.80 -13.47
C ALA A 68 24.04 1.58 -14.97
N ALA A 69 23.10 1.96 -15.82
CA ALA A 69 23.20 1.80 -17.29
C ALA A 69 24.37 2.56 -17.91
N GLY A 70 24.88 3.59 -17.22
CA GLY A 70 26.06 4.32 -17.64
C GLY A 70 25.81 5.80 -17.92
N ALA A 71 26.89 6.52 -18.25
CA ALA A 71 26.90 7.96 -18.43
C ALA A 71 26.97 8.41 -19.89
N THR A 72 26.63 7.53 -20.84
CA THR A 72 26.60 7.83 -22.29
C THR A 72 25.15 7.84 -22.80
N CYS A 73 24.89 8.66 -23.81
CA CYS A 73 23.55 8.73 -24.40
C CYS A 73 23.12 7.40 -25.01
N ALA A 74 24.02 6.70 -25.71
CA ALA A 74 23.72 5.41 -26.32
C ALA A 74 23.24 4.36 -25.29
N LEU A 75 23.89 4.24 -24.14
CA LEU A 75 23.54 3.29 -23.10
C LEU A 75 22.19 3.62 -22.45
N ILE A 76 21.94 4.88 -22.12
CA ILE A 76 20.70 5.28 -21.48
C ILE A 76 19.50 5.20 -22.44
N SER A 77 19.69 5.47 -23.74
CA SER A 77 18.63 5.30 -24.74
C SER A 77 18.29 3.82 -24.94
N THR A 78 19.29 2.93 -24.96
CA THR A 78 19.07 1.48 -25.00
C THR A 78 18.30 1.00 -23.77
N PHE A 79 18.63 1.51 -22.56
CA PHE A 79 17.86 1.24 -21.35
C PHE A 79 16.39 1.64 -21.50
N GLY A 80 16.12 2.81 -22.09
CA GLY A 80 14.75 3.28 -22.33
C GLY A 80 14.00 2.47 -23.38
N ALA A 81 14.68 2.02 -24.42
CA ALA A 81 14.10 1.24 -25.51
C ALA A 81 13.83 -0.23 -25.12
N THR A 82 14.53 -0.75 -24.11
CA THR A 82 14.35 -2.13 -23.65
C THR A 82 13.03 -2.26 -22.90
N ALA A 83 12.08 -3.00 -23.49
CA ALA A 83 10.81 -3.28 -22.85
C ALA A 83 11.01 -4.12 -21.57
N VAL A 84 10.32 -3.74 -20.52
CA VAL A 84 10.30 -4.53 -19.27
C VAL A 84 9.02 -5.33 -19.23
N MET A 85 9.14 -6.64 -19.19
CA MET A 85 7.96 -7.53 -19.07
C MET A 85 7.38 -7.43 -17.66
N ALA A 86 6.06 -7.63 -17.55
CA ALA A 86 5.43 -7.80 -16.26
C ALA A 86 6.06 -9.01 -15.53
N GLY A 87 6.35 -8.83 -14.26
CA GLY A 87 6.77 -9.94 -13.40
C GLY A 87 5.63 -10.95 -13.18
N PRO A 88 5.95 -12.15 -12.67
CA PRO A 88 4.91 -13.08 -12.25
C PRO A 88 4.02 -12.43 -11.18
N PRO A 89 2.75 -12.88 -11.05
CA PRO A 89 1.88 -12.42 -9.98
C PRO A 89 2.51 -12.65 -8.60
N ASP A 90 2.31 -11.69 -7.70
CA ASP A 90 2.69 -11.85 -6.29
C ASP A 90 1.78 -12.89 -5.59
N GLU A 91 2.04 -13.19 -4.31
CA GLU A 91 1.25 -14.14 -3.51
C GLU A 91 -0.25 -13.77 -3.43
N ARG A 92 -0.61 -12.52 -3.76
CA ARG A 92 -1.98 -12.00 -3.80
C ARG A 92 -2.58 -12.02 -5.21
N GLY A 93 -1.84 -12.55 -6.20
CA GLY A 93 -2.26 -12.60 -7.60
C GLY A 93 -2.12 -11.27 -8.35
N MET A 94 -1.41 -10.28 -7.80
CA MET A 94 -1.23 -8.96 -8.41
C MET A 94 0.02 -8.96 -9.30
N SER A 95 -0.13 -8.53 -10.56
CA SER A 95 0.97 -8.36 -11.49
C SER A 95 1.33 -6.89 -11.64
N TYR A 96 2.62 -6.62 -11.80
CA TYR A 96 3.19 -5.27 -11.89
C TYR A 96 3.85 -5.09 -13.25
N GLN A 97 3.46 -4.03 -13.96
CA GLN A 97 4.01 -3.69 -15.28
C GLN A 97 4.85 -2.43 -15.19
N PRO A 98 6.19 -2.55 -15.20
CA PRO A 98 7.07 -1.41 -15.31
C PRO A 98 7.04 -0.82 -16.73
N SER A 99 7.25 0.50 -16.82
CA SER A 99 7.40 1.24 -18.06
C SER A 99 8.50 2.27 -17.87
N ARG A 100 9.32 2.45 -18.90
CA ARG A 100 10.47 3.36 -18.94
C ARG A 100 10.29 4.36 -20.07
N ALA A 101 10.68 5.61 -19.83
CA ALA A 101 10.76 6.63 -20.86
C ALA A 101 12.01 7.48 -20.63
N VAL A 102 12.84 7.60 -21.64
CA VAL A 102 14.06 8.41 -21.63
C VAL A 102 13.84 9.59 -22.56
N GLY A 103 14.15 10.79 -22.08
CA GLY A 103 14.09 12.00 -22.86
C GLY A 103 15.17 12.07 -23.96
N PRO A 104 15.14 13.10 -24.80
CA PRO A 104 16.16 13.31 -25.81
C PRO A 104 17.53 13.56 -25.18
N CYS A 105 18.58 13.13 -25.87
CA CYS A 105 19.95 13.42 -25.48
C CYS A 105 20.23 14.91 -25.52
N PRO A 106 21.09 15.44 -24.65
CA PRO A 106 21.46 16.83 -24.66
C PRO A 106 22.27 17.17 -25.93
N PRO A 107 22.13 18.41 -26.47
CA PRO A 107 22.87 18.84 -27.66
C PRO A 107 24.36 19.08 -27.39
N SER A 108 24.75 19.21 -26.14
CA SER A 108 26.14 19.41 -25.70
C SER A 108 26.46 18.60 -24.48
N TYR A 109 27.73 18.23 -24.29
CA TYR A 109 28.23 17.42 -23.18
C TYR A 109 29.29 18.20 -22.38
N PRO A 110 29.29 18.07 -21.02
CA PRO A 110 28.36 17.28 -20.22
C PRO A 110 26.94 17.87 -20.19
N GLY A 111 25.93 17.04 -20.19
CA GLY A 111 24.52 17.44 -20.18
C GLY A 111 23.65 16.44 -19.41
N THR A 112 22.39 16.77 -19.17
CA THR A 112 21.48 15.90 -18.46
C THR A 112 20.37 15.34 -19.34
N VAL A 113 19.96 14.10 -19.08
CA VAL A 113 18.80 13.47 -19.70
C VAL A 113 17.78 13.13 -18.62
N THR A 114 16.50 13.34 -18.94
CA THR A 114 15.40 12.99 -18.05
C THR A 114 15.02 11.53 -18.25
N VAL A 115 15.00 10.76 -17.17
CA VAL A 115 14.51 9.39 -17.16
C VAL A 115 13.24 9.33 -16.29
N LYS A 116 12.16 8.83 -16.88
CA LYS A 116 10.88 8.61 -16.20
C LYS A 116 10.62 7.12 -16.11
N VAL A 117 10.26 6.66 -14.94
CA VAL A 117 9.82 5.28 -14.70
C VAL A 117 8.43 5.31 -14.12
N SER A 118 7.59 4.40 -14.56
CA SER A 118 6.28 4.17 -13.93
C SER A 118 6.02 2.67 -13.78
N VAL A 119 5.31 2.31 -12.72
CA VAL A 119 4.85 0.94 -12.49
C VAL A 119 3.35 0.98 -12.29
N SER A 120 2.62 0.29 -13.14
CA SER A 120 1.18 0.07 -13.02
C SER A 120 0.91 -1.31 -12.43
N VAL A 121 -0.14 -1.40 -11.61
CA VAL A 121 -0.65 -2.69 -11.13
C VAL A 121 -1.76 -3.13 -12.07
N VAL A 122 -1.61 -4.31 -12.66
CA VAL A 122 -2.54 -4.84 -13.66
C VAL A 122 -3.91 -5.07 -13.02
N GLY A 123 -4.96 -4.51 -13.63
CA GLY A 123 -6.32 -4.61 -13.10
C GLY A 123 -6.66 -3.67 -11.94
N ALA A 124 -5.73 -2.84 -11.48
CA ALA A 124 -5.99 -1.87 -10.43
C ALA A 124 -6.61 -0.56 -10.99
N THR A 125 -7.45 0.07 -10.17
CA THR A 125 -8.13 1.34 -10.51
C THR A 125 -7.37 2.58 -10.05
N PHE A 126 -6.30 2.42 -9.26
CA PHE A 126 -5.49 3.55 -8.80
C PHE A 126 -4.37 3.90 -9.79
N ALA A 127 -3.88 5.14 -9.69
CA ALA A 127 -2.87 5.68 -10.61
C ALA A 127 -1.53 4.93 -10.48
N PRO A 128 -0.77 4.77 -11.60
CA PRO A 128 0.57 4.20 -11.57
C PRO A 128 1.51 4.98 -10.66
N VAL A 129 2.39 4.27 -9.96
CA VAL A 129 3.49 4.89 -9.20
C VAL A 129 4.56 5.35 -10.19
N ARG A 130 5.01 6.60 -10.06
CA ARG A 130 5.94 7.24 -11.01
C ARG A 130 7.09 7.89 -10.28
N ALA A 131 8.27 7.85 -10.90
CA ALA A 131 9.41 8.65 -10.50
C ALA A 131 10.12 9.22 -11.72
N THR A 132 10.80 10.35 -11.51
CA THR A 132 11.61 11.03 -12.55
C THR A 132 12.96 11.34 -11.96
N THR A 133 14.02 11.10 -12.71
CA THR A 133 15.38 11.47 -12.34
C THR A 133 16.09 12.13 -13.51
N LEU A 134 17.12 12.91 -13.21
CA LEU A 134 18.06 13.45 -14.18
C LEU A 134 19.37 12.69 -14.07
N ILE A 135 19.88 12.22 -15.21
CA ILE A 135 21.16 11.51 -15.28
C ILE A 135 22.13 12.41 -16.03
N LEU A 136 23.31 12.65 -15.43
CA LEU A 136 24.37 13.41 -16.07
C LEU A 136 25.09 12.51 -17.07
N LEU A 137 25.08 12.93 -18.34
CA LEU A 137 25.82 12.31 -19.43
C LEU A 137 27.11 13.07 -19.64
N LYS A 138 28.22 12.34 -19.71
CA LYS A 138 29.57 12.91 -19.92
C LYS A 138 29.99 12.89 -21.37
N THR A 139 29.48 11.93 -22.12
CA THR A 139 29.81 11.71 -23.54
C THR A 139 28.58 11.28 -24.35
N PRO A 140 28.57 11.44 -25.68
CA PRO A 140 27.48 10.99 -26.56
C PRO A 140 27.20 9.47 -26.47
#